data_57493746e3d52ebe0a8a70ef943542fb
#
_entry.id   57493746e3d52ebe0a8a70ef943542fb
#
_cell.length_a   1.000
_cell.length_b   1.000
_cell.length_c   1.000
_cell.angle_alpha   90.00
_cell.angle_beta   90.00
_cell.angle_gamma   90.00
#
_symmetry.space_group_name_H-M   'P 1'
#
loop_
_entity.id
_entity.type
_entity.pdbx_description
1 polymer ?
#
loop_
_entity_poly.entity_id
_entity_poly.type
_entity_poly.pdbx_seq_one_letter_code
_entity_poly.pdbx_strand_id
1 'polypeptide(L)'
;AESRWYTIVGATAFYAVTSYWLLYAVGEHDLIADIDFIYWLAVTASTVGYGDLSPTTPEGKLVVAFYVIPLGLSIFAMVIGRIAAWVSLTWKKGLLGMNSLMLDEHILVIGWNEQRTMLLLDLILKERDAMPERPDIVLCVKADITNPMPGVIEFVKVDSFNKDEDMDRACVATARTILIDNPQDDVTMTTALYCTKRNPDAHQVAYFDDDSLVNLLQDHCPKVECTPSVAVEMLVKAAFDPGSSMLHHDLLSVEEGQAQFSVKIPPSSKAISVAKLFINLKRKHDAIFIGYAPNSLVKEMVVNPPLDATLNPGDTLFYIAERRINSINWSSLDAD
;
A
#
# COMPACT_ATOMS: atom_id res chain seq x y z
N ALA A 1 20.76 26.31 -13.39
CA ALA A 1 22.04 25.61 -13.18
C ALA A 1 21.90 24.74 -11.95
N GLU A 2 21.87 23.42 -12.12
CA GLU A 2 21.83 22.50 -10.97
C GLU A 2 23.20 22.54 -10.27
N SER A 3 23.26 23.21 -9.14
CA SER A 3 24.43 23.18 -8.27
C SER A 3 24.60 21.74 -7.75
N ARG A 4 25.64 21.06 -8.18
CA ARG A 4 25.94 19.70 -7.74
C ARG A 4 26.48 19.70 -6.31
N TRP A 5 26.26 18.66 -5.50
CA TRP A 5 26.67 18.59 -4.09
C TRP A 5 28.15 18.92 -3.88
N TYR A 6 29.03 18.50 -4.80
CA TYR A 6 30.46 18.81 -4.71
C TYR A 6 30.78 20.29 -4.79
N THR A 7 29.95 21.12 -5.48
CA THR A 7 30.16 22.58 -5.53
C THR A 7 29.83 23.23 -4.20
N ILE A 8 28.81 22.73 -3.49
CA ILE A 8 28.47 23.20 -2.13
C ILE A 8 29.56 22.81 -1.14
N VAL A 9 30.00 21.54 -1.16
CA VAL A 9 31.10 21.06 -0.31
C VAL A 9 32.37 21.85 -0.59
N GLY A 10 32.73 22.08 -1.87
CA GLY A 10 33.88 22.88 -2.27
C GLY A 10 33.78 24.32 -1.78
N ALA A 11 32.62 24.97 -1.93
CA ALA A 11 32.37 26.32 -1.43
C ALA A 11 32.46 26.41 0.10
N THR A 12 31.91 25.43 0.82
CA THR A 12 31.98 25.36 2.29
C THR A 12 33.43 25.19 2.76
N ALA A 13 34.19 24.28 2.12
CA ALA A 13 35.60 24.08 2.44
C ALA A 13 36.43 25.33 2.15
N PHE A 14 36.23 25.97 0.99
CA PHE A 14 36.89 27.23 0.63
C PHE A 14 36.59 28.34 1.64
N TYR A 15 35.32 28.50 2.02
CA TYR A 15 34.89 29.45 3.02
C TYR A 15 35.56 29.18 4.40
N ALA A 16 35.57 27.93 4.84
CA ALA A 16 36.20 27.59 6.13
C ALA A 16 37.72 27.89 6.10
N VAL A 17 38.41 27.48 5.04
CA VAL A 17 39.86 27.73 4.91
C VAL A 17 40.17 29.23 4.84
N THR A 18 39.45 29.99 4.05
CA THR A 18 39.68 31.44 3.91
C THR A 18 39.31 32.20 5.21
N SER A 19 38.24 31.81 5.87
CA SER A 19 37.88 32.37 7.20
C SER A 19 38.95 32.11 8.24
N TYR A 20 39.50 30.91 8.30
CA TYR A 20 40.61 30.53 9.15
C TYR A 20 41.84 31.44 8.93
N TRP A 21 42.27 31.55 7.67
CA TRP A 21 43.47 32.36 7.34
C TRP A 21 43.28 33.86 7.58
N LEU A 22 42.07 34.39 7.33
CA LEU A 22 41.78 35.81 7.60
C LEU A 22 41.81 36.11 9.10
N LEU A 23 41.20 35.23 9.94
CA LEU A 23 41.19 35.39 11.39
C LEU A 23 42.58 35.19 11.97
N TYR A 24 43.38 34.27 11.46
CA TYR A 24 44.79 34.08 11.81
C TYR A 24 45.61 35.37 11.55
N ALA A 25 45.44 35.98 10.38
CA ALA A 25 46.17 37.18 9.98
C ALA A 25 45.86 38.40 10.85
N VAL A 26 44.66 38.48 11.45
CA VAL A 26 44.24 39.58 12.35
C VAL A 26 44.43 39.28 13.82
N GLY A 27 45.09 38.11 14.15
CA GLY A 27 45.50 37.79 15.54
C GLY A 27 44.43 37.15 16.39
N GLU A 28 43.35 36.61 15.84
CA GLU A 28 42.28 35.91 16.59
C GLU A 28 42.66 34.43 16.87
N HIS A 29 43.80 34.22 17.54
CA HIS A 29 44.36 32.87 17.72
C HIS A 29 43.49 32.00 18.65
N ASP A 30 42.84 32.58 19.66
CA ASP A 30 41.98 31.83 20.57
C ASP A 30 40.70 31.35 19.89
N LEU A 31 40.18 32.12 18.92
CA LEU A 31 38.94 31.78 18.18
C LEU A 31 39.17 30.66 17.14
N ILE A 32 40.41 30.53 16.68
CA ILE A 32 40.77 29.54 15.65
C ILE A 32 41.47 28.30 16.23
N ALA A 33 41.46 28.13 17.55
CA ALA A 33 42.09 27.00 18.22
C ALA A 33 41.26 25.72 18.00
N ASP A 34 41.94 24.68 17.51
CA ASP A 34 41.45 23.32 17.37
C ASP A 34 39.98 23.22 16.85
N ILE A 35 39.11 22.51 17.59
CA ILE A 35 37.71 22.24 17.22
C ILE A 35 36.81 23.48 17.41
N ASP A 36 37.23 24.43 18.24
CA ASP A 36 36.45 25.62 18.59
C ASP A 36 36.17 26.49 17.34
N PHE A 37 37.11 26.56 16.43
CA PHE A 37 36.93 27.26 15.15
C PHE A 37 35.76 26.67 14.33
N ILE A 38 35.71 25.35 14.17
CA ILE A 38 34.66 24.68 13.37
C ILE A 38 33.30 24.87 14.05
N TYR A 39 33.26 24.69 15.35
CA TYR A 39 32.06 24.91 16.15
C TYR A 39 31.56 26.37 16.02
N TRP A 40 32.42 27.34 16.25
CA TRP A 40 32.08 28.75 16.13
C TRP A 40 31.63 29.13 14.72
N LEU A 41 32.34 28.66 13.70
CA LEU A 41 32.01 28.95 12.31
C LEU A 41 30.63 28.39 11.95
N ALA A 42 30.30 27.17 12.39
CA ALA A 42 29.00 26.53 12.18
C ALA A 42 27.89 27.31 12.93
N VAL A 43 28.10 27.68 14.19
CA VAL A 43 27.14 28.42 15.00
C VAL A 43 26.90 29.83 14.42
N THR A 44 27.95 30.48 13.92
CA THR A 44 27.84 31.81 13.30
C THR A 44 27.17 31.74 11.92
N ALA A 45 27.57 30.82 11.07
CA ALA A 45 26.98 30.65 9.74
C ALA A 45 25.52 30.24 9.80
N SER A 46 25.12 29.41 10.78
CA SER A 46 23.73 28.98 11.02
C SER A 46 22.87 30.04 11.72
N THR A 47 23.44 31.20 12.05
CA THR A 47 22.77 32.31 12.76
C THR A 47 22.31 32.00 14.19
N VAL A 48 22.78 30.91 14.80
CA VAL A 48 22.46 30.53 16.18
C VAL A 48 23.13 31.50 17.19
N GLY A 49 24.45 31.72 17.04
CA GLY A 49 25.20 32.75 17.75
C GLY A 49 25.08 32.65 19.27
N TYR A 50 25.54 31.60 19.90
CA TYR A 50 25.50 31.48 21.38
C TYR A 50 26.28 32.57 22.10
N GLY A 51 27.28 33.21 21.44
CA GLY A 51 28.05 34.27 22.02
C GLY A 51 29.13 33.82 23.02
N ASP A 52 29.36 32.55 23.13
CA ASP A 52 30.40 31.93 23.95
C ASP A 52 31.80 32.12 23.38
N LEU A 53 31.90 32.17 22.05
CA LEU A 53 33.10 32.50 21.29
C LEU A 53 32.82 33.70 20.38
N SER A 54 33.72 34.69 20.38
CA SER A 54 33.57 35.90 19.55
C SER A 54 34.91 36.57 19.31
N PRO A 55 35.07 37.31 18.17
CA PRO A 55 36.31 38.05 17.91
C PRO A 55 36.55 39.13 18.93
N THR A 56 37.79 39.24 19.38
CA THR A 56 38.21 40.18 20.43
C THR A 56 38.84 41.46 19.85
N THR A 57 39.57 41.32 18.73
CA THR A 57 40.27 42.44 18.07
C THR A 57 39.32 43.28 17.20
N PRO A 58 39.54 44.60 17.06
CA PRO A 58 38.76 45.45 16.15
C PRO A 58 38.79 44.96 14.71
N GLU A 59 39.95 44.52 14.22
CA GLU A 59 40.16 43.97 12.87
C GLU A 59 39.44 42.64 12.70
N GLY A 60 39.44 41.75 13.69
CA GLY A 60 38.71 40.50 13.71
C GLY A 60 37.21 40.73 13.62
N LYS A 61 36.66 41.70 14.32
CA LYS A 61 35.25 42.09 14.24
C LYS A 61 34.87 42.58 12.84
N LEU A 62 35.73 43.31 12.15
CA LEU A 62 35.48 43.72 10.76
C LEU A 62 35.49 42.50 9.81
N VAL A 63 36.47 41.61 9.95
CA VAL A 63 36.52 40.39 9.12
C VAL A 63 35.25 39.58 9.33
N VAL A 64 34.79 39.40 10.56
CA VAL A 64 33.57 38.65 10.84
C VAL A 64 32.35 39.35 10.28
N ALA A 65 32.21 40.66 10.44
CA ALA A 65 31.04 41.41 9.99
C ALA A 65 30.90 41.46 8.46
N PHE A 66 32.04 41.63 7.71
CA PHE A 66 31.99 41.85 6.29
C PHE A 66 32.35 40.63 5.44
N TYR A 67 32.94 39.59 6.00
CA TYR A 67 33.32 38.39 5.31
C TYR A 67 32.61 37.13 5.86
N VAL A 68 32.87 36.81 7.15
CA VAL A 68 32.41 35.54 7.73
C VAL A 68 30.87 35.44 7.74
N ILE A 69 30.19 36.45 8.28
CA ILE A 69 28.73 36.45 8.39
C ILE A 69 28.04 36.46 7.04
N PRO A 70 28.35 37.37 6.05
CA PRO A 70 27.64 37.38 4.79
C PRO A 70 27.87 36.14 3.94
N LEU A 71 29.10 35.64 3.86
CA LEU A 71 29.37 34.37 3.13
C LEU A 71 28.80 33.16 3.85
N GLY A 72 28.96 33.07 5.17
CA GLY A 72 28.42 31.99 5.98
C GLY A 72 26.91 31.86 5.83
N LEU A 73 26.19 32.98 5.95
CA LEU A 73 24.75 33.05 5.75
C LEU A 73 24.36 32.59 4.31
N SER A 74 25.13 33.04 3.31
CA SER A 74 24.87 32.66 1.90
C SER A 74 25.06 31.17 1.68
N ILE A 75 26.12 30.56 2.21
CA ILE A 75 26.40 29.13 2.13
C ILE A 75 25.34 28.34 2.89
N PHE A 76 25.01 28.76 4.10
CA PHE A 76 23.98 28.11 4.92
C PHE A 76 22.60 28.11 4.22
N ALA A 77 22.19 29.26 3.67
CA ALA A 77 20.95 29.37 2.90
C ALA A 77 20.97 28.44 1.66
N MET A 78 22.12 28.32 0.98
CA MET A 78 22.27 27.40 -0.16
C MET A 78 22.15 25.93 0.25
N VAL A 79 22.73 25.52 1.40
CA VAL A 79 22.63 24.17 1.95
C VAL A 79 21.18 23.84 2.31
N ILE A 80 20.51 24.70 3.07
CA ILE A 80 19.11 24.51 3.46
C ILE A 80 18.19 24.46 2.24
N GLY A 81 18.38 25.39 1.30
CA GLY A 81 17.61 25.38 0.03
C GLY A 81 17.79 24.08 -0.78
N ARG A 82 19.00 23.51 -0.77
CA ARG A 82 19.28 22.25 -1.46
C ARG A 82 18.62 21.06 -0.76
N ILE A 83 18.67 21.02 0.57
CA ILE A 83 17.99 19.97 1.35
C ILE A 83 16.48 20.05 1.11
N ALA A 84 15.89 21.24 1.19
CA ALA A 84 14.47 21.46 0.94
C ALA A 84 14.06 21.03 -0.48
N ALA A 85 14.86 21.39 -1.49
CA ALA A 85 14.63 20.95 -2.87
C ALA A 85 14.71 19.43 -3.03
N TRP A 86 15.69 18.77 -2.39
CA TRP A 86 15.83 17.32 -2.44
C TRP A 86 14.63 16.60 -1.78
N VAL A 87 14.21 17.04 -0.59
CA VAL A 87 13.03 16.52 0.09
C VAL A 87 11.78 16.69 -0.79
N SER A 88 11.58 17.90 -1.34
CA SER A 88 10.45 18.21 -2.22
C SER A 88 10.42 17.32 -3.48
N LEU A 89 11.57 17.12 -4.13
CA LEU A 89 11.67 16.25 -5.32
C LEU A 89 11.41 14.78 -4.99
N THR A 90 11.91 14.30 -3.86
CA THR A 90 11.69 12.91 -3.41
C THR A 90 10.21 12.69 -3.11
N TRP A 91 9.58 13.62 -2.42
CA TRP A 91 8.14 13.56 -2.14
C TRP A 91 7.31 13.60 -3.43
N LYS A 92 7.64 14.51 -4.35
CA LYS A 92 6.96 14.62 -5.64
C LYS A 92 7.07 13.33 -6.46
N LYS A 93 8.22 12.65 -6.44
CA LYS A 93 8.38 11.35 -7.10
C LYS A 93 7.44 10.28 -6.53
N GLY A 94 7.26 10.22 -5.20
CA GLY A 94 6.30 9.34 -4.57
C GLY A 94 4.86 9.64 -4.97
N LEU A 95 4.46 10.92 -4.93
CA LEU A 95 3.13 11.36 -5.37
C LEU A 95 2.83 11.03 -6.83
N LEU A 96 3.84 11.06 -7.70
CA LEU A 96 3.73 10.74 -9.11
C LEU A 96 3.89 9.24 -9.41
N GLY A 97 4.09 8.39 -8.41
CA GLY A 97 4.25 6.95 -8.58
C GLY A 97 5.51 6.54 -9.34
N MET A 98 6.57 7.35 -9.26
CA MET A 98 7.83 7.11 -9.98
C MET A 98 8.83 6.26 -9.19
N ASN A 99 8.53 5.96 -7.93
CA ASN A 99 9.37 5.12 -7.08
C ASN A 99 9.18 3.64 -7.38
N SER A 100 10.22 2.84 -7.11
CA SER A 100 10.10 1.39 -6.99
C SER A 100 9.84 1.05 -5.53
N LEU A 101 8.86 0.22 -5.28
CA LEU A 101 8.51 -0.26 -3.95
C LEU A 101 9.34 -1.49 -3.59
N MET A 102 9.39 -1.81 -2.29
CA MET A 102 9.95 -3.05 -1.75
C MET A 102 8.96 -3.54 -0.68
N LEU A 103 7.94 -4.28 -1.11
CA LEU A 103 6.85 -4.75 -0.27
C LEU A 103 6.63 -6.25 -0.50
N ASP A 104 6.21 -6.94 0.57
CA ASP A 104 5.80 -8.32 0.56
C ASP A 104 4.41 -8.45 1.19
N GLU A 105 3.63 -9.47 0.81
CA GLU A 105 2.32 -9.80 1.38
C GLU A 105 1.29 -8.65 1.34
N HIS A 106 1.45 -7.72 0.39
CA HIS A 106 0.59 -6.55 0.21
C HIS A 106 -0.62 -6.85 -0.70
N ILE A 107 -1.57 -5.92 -0.72
CA ILE A 107 -2.72 -5.92 -1.64
C ILE A 107 -2.37 -5.00 -2.81
N LEU A 108 -2.32 -5.55 -4.02
CA LEU A 108 -2.04 -4.82 -5.25
C LEU A 108 -3.33 -4.59 -6.04
N VAL A 109 -3.71 -3.34 -6.23
CA VAL A 109 -4.84 -2.91 -7.07
C VAL A 109 -4.29 -2.40 -8.39
N ILE A 110 -4.69 -3.02 -9.51
CA ILE A 110 -4.22 -2.69 -10.86
C ILE A 110 -5.37 -2.13 -11.69
N GLY A 111 -5.22 -0.91 -12.14
CA GLY A 111 -6.19 -0.21 -12.97
C GLY A 111 -6.66 1.09 -12.36
N TRP A 112 -7.34 1.90 -13.18
CA TRP A 112 -7.93 3.16 -12.73
C TRP A 112 -9.28 3.38 -13.41
N ASN A 113 -10.34 3.34 -12.63
CA ASN A 113 -11.71 3.50 -13.06
C ASN A 113 -12.41 4.61 -12.24
N GLU A 114 -11.66 5.71 -12.06
CA GLU A 114 -12.12 6.94 -11.37
C GLU A 114 -12.86 6.66 -10.06
N GLN A 115 -14.15 7.02 -10.00
CA GLN A 115 -14.93 6.90 -8.77
C GLN A 115 -15.07 5.45 -8.27
N ARG A 116 -15.10 4.45 -9.18
CA ARG A 116 -15.17 3.04 -8.81
C ARG A 116 -13.88 2.59 -8.10
N THR A 117 -12.72 3.01 -8.60
CA THR A 117 -11.45 2.70 -7.92
C THR A 117 -11.36 3.38 -6.56
N MET A 118 -11.84 4.62 -6.43
CA MET A 118 -11.86 5.30 -5.12
C MET A 118 -12.73 4.56 -4.11
N LEU A 119 -13.94 4.14 -4.51
CA LEU A 119 -14.82 3.35 -3.66
C LEU A 119 -14.18 1.99 -3.29
N LEU A 120 -13.56 1.33 -4.26
CA LEU A 120 -12.85 0.07 -4.04
C LEU A 120 -11.74 0.24 -3.00
N LEU A 121 -10.92 1.28 -3.10
CA LEU A 121 -9.86 1.58 -2.14
C LEU A 121 -10.41 1.87 -0.74
N ASP A 122 -11.50 2.66 -0.63
CA ASP A 122 -12.15 2.93 0.66
C ASP A 122 -12.65 1.65 1.33
N LEU A 123 -13.26 0.74 0.56
CA LEU A 123 -13.75 -0.54 1.08
C LEU A 123 -12.60 -1.47 1.48
N ILE A 124 -11.52 -1.54 0.67
CA ILE A 124 -10.31 -2.32 1.02
C ILE A 124 -9.68 -1.80 2.31
N LEU A 125 -9.60 -0.47 2.49
CA LEU A 125 -9.07 0.13 3.71
C LEU A 125 -9.88 -0.27 4.95
N LYS A 126 -11.20 -0.29 4.86
CA LYS A 126 -12.10 -0.73 5.94
C LYS A 126 -11.92 -2.21 6.27
N GLU A 127 -11.88 -3.09 5.26
CA GLU A 127 -11.59 -4.52 5.44
C GLU A 127 -10.22 -4.74 6.08
N ARG A 128 -9.18 -4.05 5.58
CA ARG A 128 -7.83 -4.10 6.12
C ARG A 128 -7.78 -3.73 7.61
N ASP A 129 -8.49 -2.66 7.99
CA ASP A 129 -8.46 -2.18 9.37
C ASP A 129 -9.16 -3.15 10.35
N ALA A 130 -10.04 -4.02 9.84
CA ALA A 130 -10.65 -5.12 10.58
C ALA A 130 -9.74 -6.37 10.69
N MET A 131 -8.64 -6.43 9.91
CA MET A 131 -7.68 -7.55 9.96
C MET A 131 -6.63 -7.35 11.05
N PRO A 132 -6.15 -8.42 11.72
CA PRO A 132 -5.02 -8.36 12.65
C PRO A 132 -3.71 -7.91 11.95
N GLU A 133 -3.49 -8.44 10.76
CA GLU A 133 -2.40 -8.08 9.86
C GLU A 133 -2.91 -6.95 8.96
N ARG A 134 -2.36 -5.76 9.07
CA ARG A 134 -2.75 -4.63 8.22
C ARG A 134 -1.83 -4.55 7.00
N PRO A 135 -2.11 -5.32 5.93
CA PRO A 135 -1.25 -5.32 4.75
C PRO A 135 -1.22 -3.95 4.09
N ASP A 136 -0.09 -3.60 3.50
CA ASP A 136 0.03 -2.41 2.69
C ASP A 136 -0.86 -2.53 1.44
N ILE A 137 -1.36 -1.39 0.95
CA ILE A 137 -2.16 -1.32 -0.26
C ILE A 137 -1.36 -0.55 -1.31
N VAL A 138 -1.21 -1.13 -2.49
CA VAL A 138 -0.53 -0.53 -3.63
C VAL A 138 -1.54 -0.30 -4.75
N LEU A 139 -1.65 0.93 -5.22
CA LEU A 139 -2.39 1.26 -6.43
C LEU A 139 -1.43 1.40 -7.61
N CYS A 140 -1.55 0.54 -8.62
CA CYS A 140 -0.77 0.53 -9.84
C CYS A 140 -1.62 0.97 -11.03
N VAL A 141 -1.24 2.07 -11.68
CA VAL A 141 -2.04 2.69 -12.75
C VAL A 141 -1.22 3.05 -13.98
N LYS A 142 -1.90 3.14 -15.14
CA LYS A 142 -1.35 3.75 -16.37
C LYS A 142 -1.82 5.20 -16.54
N ALA A 143 -2.89 5.58 -15.86
CA ALA A 143 -3.48 6.91 -15.94
C ALA A 143 -2.52 8.01 -15.46
N ASP A 144 -2.59 9.18 -16.07
CA ASP A 144 -1.78 10.35 -15.68
C ASP A 144 -2.42 11.08 -14.49
N ILE A 145 -2.36 10.43 -13.35
CA ILE A 145 -2.88 10.94 -12.06
C ILE A 145 -1.76 10.97 -11.02
N THR A 146 -2.00 11.68 -9.95
CA THR A 146 -1.20 11.61 -8.72
C THR A 146 -1.83 10.63 -7.74
N ASN A 147 -1.06 10.18 -6.75
CA ASN A 147 -1.60 9.34 -5.68
C ASN A 147 -2.90 9.95 -5.12
N PRO A 148 -4.05 9.28 -5.23
CA PRO A 148 -5.32 9.83 -4.75
C PRO A 148 -5.46 9.82 -3.22
N MET A 149 -4.64 9.03 -2.51
CA MET A 149 -4.65 8.90 -1.05
C MET A 149 -3.22 8.92 -0.47
N PRO A 150 -2.52 10.08 -0.53
CA PRO A 150 -1.12 10.20 -0.10
C PRO A 150 -0.96 9.86 1.39
N GLY A 151 0.03 9.00 1.70
CA GLY A 151 0.31 8.57 3.07
C GLY A 151 -0.65 7.50 3.63
N VAL A 152 -1.66 7.08 2.85
CA VAL A 152 -2.60 6.01 3.21
C VAL A 152 -2.33 4.76 2.38
N ILE A 153 -2.06 4.93 1.10
CA ILE A 153 -1.71 3.86 0.16
C ILE A 153 -0.40 4.19 -0.56
N GLU A 154 0.29 3.16 -1.00
CA GLU A 154 1.41 3.26 -1.92
C GLU A 154 0.91 3.41 -3.35
N PHE A 155 1.68 4.09 -4.21
CA PHE A 155 1.26 4.42 -5.56
C PHE A 155 2.38 4.21 -6.57
N VAL A 156 2.08 3.49 -7.65
CA VAL A 156 3.01 3.24 -8.76
C VAL A 156 2.33 3.56 -10.08
N LYS A 157 2.92 4.47 -10.83
CA LYS A 157 2.53 4.76 -12.22
C LYS A 157 3.44 3.96 -13.16
N VAL A 158 2.83 3.22 -14.07
CA VAL A 158 3.50 2.36 -15.05
C VAL A 158 3.08 2.71 -16.47
N ASP A 159 3.89 2.35 -17.45
CA ASP A 159 3.54 2.47 -18.86
C ASP A 159 2.78 1.24 -19.37
N SER A 160 3.03 0.07 -18.75
CA SER A 160 2.43 -1.19 -19.16
C SER A 160 2.20 -2.14 -17.98
N PHE A 161 1.03 -2.82 -17.96
CA PHE A 161 0.70 -3.85 -16.95
C PHE A 161 1.25 -5.25 -17.31
N ASN A 162 2.03 -5.39 -18.37
CA ASN A 162 2.59 -6.67 -18.82
C ASN A 162 4.10 -6.61 -19.10
N LYS A 163 4.80 -5.59 -18.61
CA LYS A 163 6.26 -5.47 -18.67
C LYS A 163 6.86 -5.70 -17.28
N ASP A 164 7.90 -6.52 -17.22
CA ASP A 164 8.55 -6.88 -15.96
C ASP A 164 9.11 -5.65 -15.23
N GLU A 165 9.80 -4.72 -15.95
CA GLU A 165 10.38 -3.50 -15.38
C GLU A 165 9.32 -2.62 -14.68
N ASP A 166 8.13 -2.52 -15.27
CA ASP A 166 7.02 -1.73 -14.73
C ASP A 166 6.38 -2.43 -13.52
N MET A 167 6.09 -3.72 -13.65
CA MET A 167 5.34 -4.46 -12.65
C MET A 167 6.21 -4.89 -11.44
N ASP A 168 7.54 -5.00 -11.63
CA ASP A 168 8.47 -5.20 -10.51
C ASP A 168 8.51 -3.97 -9.59
N ARG A 169 8.26 -2.76 -10.12
CA ARG A 169 8.13 -1.55 -9.30
C ARG A 169 6.93 -1.58 -8.36
N ALA A 170 5.87 -2.31 -8.74
CA ALA A 170 4.66 -2.53 -7.93
C ALA A 170 4.72 -3.84 -7.11
N CYS A 171 5.86 -4.53 -7.10
CA CYS A 171 6.10 -5.77 -6.35
C CYS A 171 5.08 -6.88 -6.66
N VAL A 172 4.66 -7.04 -7.93
CA VAL A 172 3.64 -8.02 -8.33
C VAL A 172 4.00 -9.44 -7.89
N ALA A 173 5.29 -9.80 -7.91
CA ALA A 173 5.76 -11.15 -7.60
C ALA A 173 5.59 -11.55 -6.11
N THR A 174 5.46 -10.58 -5.21
CA THR A 174 5.35 -10.76 -3.76
C THR A 174 4.01 -10.31 -3.19
N ALA A 175 3.08 -9.88 -4.05
CA ALA A 175 1.73 -9.52 -3.63
C ALA A 175 0.95 -10.74 -3.13
N ARG A 176 0.27 -10.61 -1.99
CA ARG A 176 -0.65 -11.63 -1.45
C ARG A 176 -1.96 -11.68 -2.23
N THR A 177 -2.48 -10.51 -2.55
CA THR A 177 -3.75 -10.37 -3.27
C THR A 177 -3.58 -9.37 -4.41
N ILE A 178 -4.09 -9.71 -5.60
CA ILE A 178 -4.06 -8.85 -6.78
C ILE A 178 -5.49 -8.62 -7.26
N LEU A 179 -5.92 -7.36 -7.24
CA LEU A 179 -7.22 -6.91 -7.74
C LEU A 179 -7.03 -6.20 -9.07
N ILE A 180 -7.70 -6.67 -10.13
CA ILE A 180 -7.55 -6.12 -11.47
C ILE A 180 -8.89 -5.54 -11.92
N ASP A 181 -8.93 -4.21 -12.05
CA ASP A 181 -10.11 -3.45 -12.43
C ASP A 181 -9.74 -2.35 -13.44
N ASN A 182 -9.74 -2.69 -14.72
CA ASN A 182 -9.48 -1.74 -15.80
C ASN A 182 -10.78 -1.37 -16.52
N PRO A 183 -10.84 -0.16 -17.12
CA PRO A 183 -11.98 0.25 -17.94
C PRO A 183 -12.19 -0.59 -19.21
N GLN A 184 -11.20 -1.38 -19.60
CA GLN A 184 -11.22 -2.21 -20.82
C GLN A 184 -10.93 -3.65 -20.44
N ASP A 185 -11.82 -4.54 -20.80
CA ASP A 185 -11.76 -5.97 -20.46
C ASP A 185 -10.55 -6.69 -21.09
N ASP A 186 -10.13 -6.28 -22.29
CA ASP A 186 -8.92 -6.80 -22.95
C ASP A 186 -7.64 -6.47 -22.18
N VAL A 187 -7.58 -5.30 -21.56
CA VAL A 187 -6.48 -4.90 -20.65
C VAL A 187 -6.55 -5.72 -19.36
N THR A 188 -7.74 -5.92 -18.78
CA THR A 188 -7.94 -6.80 -17.63
C THR A 188 -7.48 -8.21 -17.92
N MET A 189 -7.89 -8.79 -19.06
CA MET A 189 -7.52 -10.12 -19.52
C MET A 189 -5.99 -10.28 -19.60
N THR A 190 -5.33 -9.39 -20.34
CA THR A 190 -3.87 -9.47 -20.54
C THR A 190 -3.10 -9.26 -19.25
N THR A 191 -3.59 -8.40 -18.36
CA THR A 191 -3.01 -8.16 -17.03
C THR A 191 -3.14 -9.39 -16.14
N ALA A 192 -4.34 -10.03 -16.11
CA ALA A 192 -4.57 -11.23 -15.31
C ALA A 192 -3.68 -12.39 -15.75
N LEU A 193 -3.56 -12.64 -17.05
CA LEU A 193 -2.64 -13.65 -17.62
C LEU A 193 -1.19 -13.38 -17.22
N TYR A 194 -0.75 -12.12 -17.28
CA TYR A 194 0.60 -11.72 -16.88
C TYR A 194 0.81 -11.95 -15.38
N CYS A 195 -0.11 -11.48 -14.51
CA CYS A 195 -0.02 -11.63 -13.08
C CYS A 195 0.00 -13.10 -12.65
N THR A 196 -0.83 -13.95 -13.24
CA THR A 196 -0.84 -15.39 -12.98
C THR A 196 0.50 -16.05 -13.30
N LYS A 197 1.17 -15.61 -14.38
CA LYS A 197 2.50 -16.11 -14.72
C LYS A 197 3.58 -15.64 -13.74
N ARG A 198 3.49 -14.38 -13.27
CA ARG A 198 4.49 -13.76 -12.38
C ARG A 198 4.33 -14.17 -10.92
N ASN A 199 3.09 -14.36 -10.48
CA ASN A 199 2.76 -14.73 -9.11
C ASN A 199 1.59 -15.73 -9.10
N PRO A 200 1.86 -17.03 -9.31
CA PRO A 200 0.83 -18.07 -9.38
C PRO A 200 0.19 -18.39 -8.03
N ASP A 201 0.76 -17.92 -6.93
CA ASP A 201 0.31 -18.19 -5.57
C ASP A 201 -0.53 -17.06 -4.98
N ALA A 202 -0.53 -15.88 -5.60
CA ALA A 202 -1.39 -14.77 -5.20
C ALA A 202 -2.87 -15.12 -5.40
N HIS A 203 -3.70 -14.65 -4.46
CA HIS A 203 -5.14 -14.60 -4.69
C HIS A 203 -5.46 -13.48 -5.70
N GLN A 204 -5.93 -13.86 -6.88
CA GLN A 204 -6.21 -12.90 -7.96
C GLN A 204 -7.70 -12.78 -8.19
N VAL A 205 -8.19 -11.54 -8.24
CA VAL A 205 -9.57 -11.19 -8.55
C VAL A 205 -9.56 -10.24 -9.75
N ALA A 206 -10.33 -10.55 -10.79
CA ALA A 206 -10.44 -9.74 -11.99
C ALA A 206 -11.90 -9.40 -12.28
N TYR A 207 -12.18 -8.11 -12.50
CA TYR A 207 -13.51 -7.64 -12.86
C TYR A 207 -13.65 -7.54 -14.38
N PHE A 208 -14.79 -8.01 -14.90
CA PHE A 208 -15.15 -7.93 -16.31
C PHE A 208 -16.57 -7.37 -16.48
N ASP A 209 -16.74 -6.51 -17.48
CA ASP A 209 -18.07 -6.08 -17.92
C ASP A 209 -18.71 -7.11 -18.88
N ASP A 210 -17.90 -7.89 -19.63
CA ASP A 210 -18.33 -8.92 -20.58
C ASP A 210 -18.09 -10.34 -20.01
N ASP A 211 -19.18 -11.04 -19.69
CA ASP A 211 -19.16 -12.42 -19.16
C ASP A 211 -18.48 -13.43 -20.10
N SER A 212 -18.44 -13.17 -21.41
CA SER A 212 -17.80 -14.08 -22.35
C SER A 212 -16.29 -14.21 -22.10
N LEU A 213 -15.65 -13.14 -21.63
CA LEU A 213 -14.23 -13.11 -21.31
C LEU A 213 -13.91 -13.77 -19.96
N VAL A 214 -14.88 -13.85 -19.07
CA VAL A 214 -14.75 -14.57 -17.78
C VAL A 214 -14.45 -16.05 -18.05
N ASN A 215 -15.25 -16.69 -18.89
CA ASN A 215 -15.07 -18.11 -19.22
C ASN A 215 -13.70 -18.35 -19.90
N LEU A 216 -13.30 -17.47 -20.82
CA LEU A 216 -12.02 -17.56 -21.50
C LEU A 216 -10.84 -17.46 -20.53
N LEU A 217 -10.87 -16.53 -19.59
CA LEU A 217 -9.80 -16.40 -18.59
C LEU A 217 -9.77 -17.62 -17.68
N GLN A 218 -10.90 -18.07 -17.18
CA GLN A 218 -10.98 -19.20 -16.25
C GLN A 218 -10.54 -20.53 -16.86
N ASP A 219 -10.67 -20.70 -18.18
CA ASP A 219 -10.17 -21.89 -18.88
C ASP A 219 -8.65 -21.95 -18.91
N HIS A 220 -7.98 -20.79 -18.91
CA HIS A 220 -6.52 -20.70 -18.90
C HIS A 220 -5.94 -20.49 -17.49
N CYS A 221 -6.67 -19.80 -16.63
CA CYS A 221 -6.26 -19.42 -15.28
C CYS A 221 -7.35 -19.77 -14.25
N PRO A 222 -7.56 -21.07 -13.95
CA PRO A 222 -8.70 -21.54 -13.13
C PRO A 222 -8.66 -21.06 -11.68
N LYS A 223 -7.52 -20.53 -11.19
CA LYS A 223 -7.38 -19.97 -9.85
C LYS A 223 -7.80 -18.51 -9.76
N VAL A 224 -7.92 -17.80 -10.91
CA VAL A 224 -8.33 -16.40 -10.91
C VAL A 224 -9.83 -16.34 -10.66
N GLU A 225 -10.21 -15.61 -9.62
CA GLU A 225 -11.61 -15.30 -9.33
C GLU A 225 -12.07 -14.18 -10.26
N CYS A 226 -13.05 -14.46 -11.09
CA CYS A 226 -13.62 -13.47 -11.99
C CYS A 226 -14.95 -12.99 -11.44
N THR A 227 -15.06 -11.67 -11.29
CA THR A 227 -16.29 -11.03 -10.82
C THR A 227 -16.95 -10.31 -12.00
N PRO A 228 -18.04 -10.86 -12.57
CA PRO A 228 -18.81 -10.17 -13.60
C PRO A 228 -19.67 -9.07 -12.98
N SER A 229 -20.22 -8.19 -13.83
CA SER A 229 -21.23 -7.23 -13.41
C SER A 229 -22.54 -7.97 -13.08
N VAL A 230 -23.00 -7.89 -11.85
CA VAL A 230 -24.25 -8.52 -11.38
C VAL A 230 -25.42 -7.52 -11.27
N ALA A 231 -25.27 -6.33 -11.83
CA ALA A 231 -26.27 -5.26 -11.66
C ALA A 231 -27.62 -5.60 -12.30
N VAL A 232 -27.62 -6.27 -13.45
CA VAL A 232 -28.85 -6.66 -14.16
C VAL A 232 -29.58 -7.77 -13.41
N GLU A 233 -28.86 -8.79 -12.95
CA GLU A 233 -29.39 -9.89 -12.15
C GLU A 233 -30.00 -9.36 -10.84
N MET A 234 -29.35 -8.40 -10.19
CA MET A 234 -29.85 -7.73 -8.99
C MET A 234 -31.17 -6.98 -9.26
N LEU A 235 -31.28 -6.25 -10.40
CA LEU A 235 -32.52 -5.59 -10.79
C LEU A 235 -33.67 -6.58 -11.01
N VAL A 236 -33.40 -7.67 -11.73
CA VAL A 236 -34.41 -8.72 -11.96
C VAL A 236 -34.82 -9.33 -10.62
N LYS A 237 -33.83 -9.69 -9.77
CA LYS A 237 -34.12 -10.30 -8.46
C LYS A 237 -34.97 -9.36 -7.58
N ALA A 238 -34.65 -8.08 -7.54
CA ALA A 238 -35.41 -7.08 -6.78
C ALA A 238 -36.83 -6.88 -7.31
N ALA A 239 -37.04 -7.07 -8.61
CA ALA A 239 -38.38 -6.95 -9.22
C ALA A 239 -39.30 -8.09 -8.81
N PHE A 240 -38.81 -9.33 -8.64
CA PHE A 240 -39.59 -10.49 -8.26
C PHE A 240 -39.62 -10.75 -6.75
N ASP A 241 -38.58 -10.39 -6.04
CA ASP A 241 -38.42 -10.57 -4.59
C ASP A 241 -38.14 -9.21 -3.92
N PRO A 242 -39.17 -8.44 -3.56
CA PRO A 242 -39.01 -7.12 -2.93
C PRO A 242 -38.14 -7.18 -1.68
N GLY A 243 -37.15 -6.29 -1.60
CA GLY A 243 -36.17 -6.26 -0.50
C GLY A 243 -34.87 -6.99 -0.77
N SER A 244 -34.77 -7.78 -1.87
CA SER A 244 -33.54 -8.51 -2.20
C SER A 244 -32.34 -7.60 -2.38
N SER A 245 -32.49 -6.42 -2.95
CA SER A 245 -31.38 -5.48 -3.12
C SER A 245 -30.81 -4.99 -1.79
N MET A 246 -31.68 -4.74 -0.80
CA MET A 246 -31.26 -4.36 0.56
C MET A 246 -30.53 -5.50 1.25
N LEU A 247 -31.07 -6.73 1.14
CA LEU A 247 -30.43 -7.91 1.70
C LEU A 247 -29.02 -8.13 1.11
N HIS A 248 -28.87 -8.04 -0.21
CA HIS A 248 -27.56 -8.18 -0.84
C HIS A 248 -26.61 -7.06 -0.45
N HIS A 249 -27.11 -5.82 -0.33
CA HIS A 249 -26.31 -4.70 0.14
C HIS A 249 -25.76 -4.95 1.54
N ASP A 250 -26.60 -5.43 2.48
CA ASP A 250 -26.17 -5.77 3.84
C ASP A 250 -25.12 -6.89 3.84
N LEU A 251 -25.32 -7.96 3.07
CA LEU A 251 -24.37 -9.08 2.98
C LEU A 251 -23.01 -8.71 2.39
N LEU A 252 -22.97 -7.66 1.57
CA LEU A 252 -21.73 -7.10 0.99
C LEU A 252 -21.16 -5.93 1.80
N SER A 253 -21.91 -5.42 2.79
CA SER A 253 -21.44 -4.31 3.62
C SER A 253 -20.32 -4.75 4.55
N VAL A 254 -19.32 -3.89 4.70
CA VAL A 254 -18.18 -4.05 5.60
C VAL A 254 -18.38 -3.28 6.91
N GLU A 255 -19.39 -2.39 6.96
CA GLU A 255 -19.54 -1.41 8.03
C GLU A 255 -20.53 -1.84 9.11
N GLU A 256 -21.70 -2.30 8.69
CA GLU A 256 -22.81 -2.62 9.61
C GLU A 256 -23.62 -3.81 9.09
N GLY A 257 -24.23 -4.56 10.00
CA GLY A 257 -25.13 -5.66 9.69
C GLY A 257 -24.48 -7.04 9.73
N GLN A 258 -24.96 -7.92 8.87
CA GLN A 258 -24.49 -9.31 8.77
C GLN A 258 -23.79 -9.49 7.44
N ALA A 259 -22.46 -9.58 7.45
CA ALA A 259 -21.66 -9.72 6.24
C ALA A 259 -21.33 -11.18 5.93
N GLN A 260 -21.01 -11.43 4.65
CA GLN A 260 -20.54 -12.72 4.19
C GLN A 260 -19.04 -12.84 4.38
N PHE A 261 -18.59 -13.97 4.93
CA PHE A 261 -17.18 -14.29 5.12
C PHE A 261 -16.85 -15.68 4.63
N SER A 262 -15.55 -15.92 4.38
CA SER A 262 -15.02 -17.24 4.10
C SER A 262 -13.86 -17.59 5.01
N VAL A 263 -13.67 -18.90 5.26
CA VAL A 263 -12.53 -19.41 6.00
C VAL A 263 -12.13 -20.77 5.48
N LYS A 264 -10.84 -21.01 5.33
CA LYS A 264 -10.30 -22.31 4.89
C LYS A 264 -10.19 -23.25 6.07
N ILE A 265 -10.67 -24.49 5.90
CA ILE A 265 -10.55 -25.55 6.90
C ILE A 265 -9.09 -26.01 6.95
N PRO A 266 -8.40 -25.91 8.09
CA PRO A 266 -6.99 -26.29 8.19
C PRO A 266 -6.75 -27.76 7.85
N PRO A 267 -5.60 -28.09 7.23
CA PRO A 267 -5.25 -29.49 6.94
C PRO A 267 -5.17 -30.41 8.17
N SER A 268 -4.95 -29.83 9.35
CA SER A 268 -4.91 -30.56 10.63
C SER A 268 -6.28 -30.89 11.22
N SER A 269 -7.36 -30.36 10.63
CA SER A 269 -8.73 -30.62 11.08
C SER A 269 -9.22 -32.00 10.64
N LYS A 270 -10.28 -32.47 11.26
CA LYS A 270 -11.04 -33.65 10.81
C LYS A 270 -12.15 -33.23 9.85
N ALA A 271 -12.66 -34.18 9.07
CA ALA A 271 -13.86 -33.99 8.28
C ALA A 271 -15.07 -33.70 9.20
N ILE A 272 -15.92 -32.74 8.82
CA ILE A 272 -17.03 -32.25 9.63
C ILE A 272 -18.35 -32.44 8.87
N SER A 273 -19.35 -33.05 9.51
CA SER A 273 -20.69 -33.13 8.91
C SER A 273 -21.38 -31.77 8.86
N VAL A 274 -22.06 -31.50 7.73
CA VAL A 274 -22.84 -30.26 7.54
C VAL A 274 -23.87 -30.08 8.64
N ALA A 275 -24.57 -31.14 9.08
CA ALA A 275 -25.57 -31.09 10.15
C ALA A 275 -25.01 -30.54 11.46
N LYS A 276 -23.84 -31.05 11.87
CA LYS A 276 -23.17 -30.58 13.10
C LYS A 276 -22.62 -29.17 12.93
N LEU A 277 -21.98 -28.92 11.80
CA LEU A 277 -21.40 -27.60 11.48
C LEU A 277 -22.46 -26.50 11.52
N PHE A 278 -23.60 -26.71 10.85
CA PHE A 278 -24.69 -25.74 10.78
C PHE A 278 -25.19 -25.31 12.18
N ILE A 279 -25.44 -26.28 13.05
CA ILE A 279 -25.95 -26.02 14.40
C ILE A 279 -24.87 -25.38 15.27
N ASN A 280 -23.66 -25.93 15.24
CA ASN A 280 -22.58 -25.50 16.13
C ASN A 280 -22.02 -24.17 15.76
N LEU A 281 -21.97 -23.82 14.46
CA LEU A 281 -21.53 -22.49 13.97
C LEU A 281 -22.49 -21.40 14.48
N LYS A 282 -23.83 -21.68 14.41
CA LYS A 282 -24.82 -20.73 14.96
C LYS A 282 -24.73 -20.60 16.47
N ARG A 283 -24.62 -21.71 17.18
CA ARG A 283 -24.61 -21.71 18.66
C ARG A 283 -23.37 -21.07 19.27
N LYS A 284 -22.19 -21.28 18.66
CA LYS A 284 -20.91 -20.89 19.25
C LYS A 284 -20.38 -19.57 18.73
N HIS A 285 -20.73 -19.22 17.50
CA HIS A 285 -20.19 -18.04 16.81
C HIS A 285 -21.27 -17.06 16.33
N ASP A 286 -22.55 -17.37 16.58
CA ASP A 286 -23.71 -16.64 16.05
C ASP A 286 -23.64 -16.42 14.53
N ALA A 287 -23.09 -17.40 13.80
CA ALA A 287 -22.87 -17.36 12.36
C ALA A 287 -23.75 -18.38 11.63
N ILE A 288 -24.17 -18.05 10.42
CA ILE A 288 -25.00 -18.91 9.57
C ILE A 288 -24.12 -19.52 8.49
N PHE A 289 -24.02 -20.85 8.44
CA PHE A 289 -23.37 -21.55 7.34
C PHE A 289 -24.17 -21.41 6.05
N ILE A 290 -23.52 -21.03 4.94
CA ILE A 290 -24.16 -20.84 3.64
C ILE A 290 -23.79 -21.98 2.67
N GLY A 291 -22.53 -22.38 2.66
CA GLY A 291 -22.00 -23.32 1.69
C GLY A 291 -20.51 -23.53 1.81
N TYR A 292 -19.95 -24.32 0.91
CA TYR A 292 -18.52 -24.58 0.87
C TYR A 292 -17.99 -24.77 -0.56
N ALA A 293 -16.70 -24.57 -0.75
CA ALA A 293 -15.99 -24.89 -1.99
C ALA A 293 -14.98 -26.01 -1.72
N PRO A 294 -15.14 -27.18 -2.40
CA PRO A 294 -14.22 -28.30 -2.27
C PRO A 294 -12.80 -27.92 -2.69
N ASN A 295 -11.79 -28.27 -1.90
CA ASN A 295 -10.38 -27.95 -2.18
C ASN A 295 -10.12 -26.47 -2.50
N SER A 296 -10.98 -25.57 -2.04
CA SER A 296 -10.98 -24.13 -2.36
C SER A 296 -11.18 -23.83 -3.87
N LEU A 297 -11.78 -24.74 -4.63
CA LEU A 297 -12.15 -24.52 -6.03
C LEU A 297 -13.49 -23.79 -6.11
N VAL A 298 -13.46 -22.48 -6.35
CA VAL A 298 -14.66 -21.62 -6.37
C VAL A 298 -15.70 -22.07 -7.40
N LYS A 299 -15.27 -22.63 -8.54
CA LYS A 299 -16.15 -23.19 -9.57
C LYS A 299 -17.01 -24.37 -9.08
N GLU A 300 -16.58 -25.07 -8.04
CA GLU A 300 -17.26 -26.24 -7.46
C GLU A 300 -18.03 -25.89 -6.18
N MET A 301 -18.30 -24.59 -5.97
CA MET A 301 -19.03 -24.14 -4.78
C MET A 301 -20.41 -24.77 -4.67
N VAL A 302 -20.71 -25.32 -3.50
CA VAL A 302 -22.02 -25.88 -3.16
C VAL A 302 -22.70 -24.97 -2.15
N VAL A 303 -23.75 -24.28 -2.58
CA VAL A 303 -24.58 -23.43 -1.71
C VAL A 303 -25.73 -24.25 -1.17
N ASN A 304 -26.06 -24.08 0.12
CA ASN A 304 -27.10 -24.81 0.82
C ASN A 304 -26.97 -26.36 0.65
N PRO A 305 -25.81 -26.93 1.03
CA PRO A 305 -25.58 -28.37 0.88
C PRO A 305 -26.51 -29.18 1.78
N PRO A 306 -26.79 -30.45 1.41
CA PRO A 306 -27.60 -31.34 2.26
C PRO A 306 -26.89 -31.64 3.58
N LEU A 307 -27.68 -31.92 4.61
CA LEU A 307 -27.19 -32.10 6.00
C LEU A 307 -26.27 -33.33 6.15
N ASP A 308 -26.39 -34.33 5.27
CA ASP A 308 -25.55 -35.53 5.24
C ASP A 308 -24.22 -35.33 4.51
N ALA A 309 -24.03 -34.19 3.85
CA ALA A 309 -22.76 -33.83 3.26
C ALA A 309 -21.67 -33.63 4.35
N THR A 310 -20.43 -33.77 3.91
CA THR A 310 -19.24 -33.65 4.77
C THR A 310 -18.22 -32.70 4.15
N LEU A 311 -17.72 -31.75 4.93
CA LEU A 311 -16.62 -30.88 4.58
C LEU A 311 -15.30 -31.53 4.98
N ASN A 312 -14.30 -31.44 4.11
CA ASN A 312 -12.98 -32.00 4.32
C ASN A 312 -11.94 -30.91 4.65
N PRO A 313 -10.81 -31.29 5.26
CA PRO A 313 -9.66 -30.39 5.38
C PRO A 313 -9.23 -29.86 4.00
N GLY A 314 -9.01 -28.55 3.92
CA GLY A 314 -8.67 -27.87 2.65
C GLY A 314 -9.87 -27.25 1.93
N ASP A 315 -11.12 -27.60 2.29
CA ASP A 315 -12.31 -26.92 1.76
C ASP A 315 -12.40 -25.49 2.32
N THR A 316 -13.07 -24.62 1.58
CA THR A 316 -13.39 -23.26 2.02
C THR A 316 -14.84 -23.21 2.47
N LEU A 317 -15.07 -22.83 3.71
CA LEU A 317 -16.37 -22.61 4.34
C LEU A 317 -16.84 -21.18 4.10
N PHE A 318 -18.09 -20.98 3.70
CA PHE A 318 -18.76 -19.66 3.59
C PHE A 318 -19.84 -19.51 4.65
N TYR A 319 -19.86 -18.36 5.33
CA TYR A 319 -20.80 -18.07 6.39
C TYR A 319 -21.20 -16.60 6.45
N ILE A 320 -22.33 -16.31 7.09
CA ILE A 320 -22.79 -14.97 7.41
C ILE A 320 -22.61 -14.76 8.91
N ALA A 321 -22.04 -13.61 9.31
CA ALA A 321 -21.87 -13.19 10.70
C ALA A 321 -21.76 -11.67 10.81
N GLU A 322 -21.93 -11.11 12.00
CA GLU A 322 -21.71 -9.69 12.27
C GLU A 322 -20.23 -9.31 12.08
N ARG A 323 -19.31 -10.22 12.41
CA ARG A 323 -17.87 -10.00 12.31
C ARG A 323 -17.16 -11.25 11.83
N ARG A 324 -15.99 -11.07 11.20
CA ARG A 324 -15.12 -12.17 10.79
C ARG A 324 -14.68 -12.99 12.01
N ILE A 325 -14.84 -14.30 11.95
CA ILE A 325 -14.42 -15.22 13.02
C ILE A 325 -12.91 -15.44 12.89
N ASN A 326 -12.12 -14.80 13.74
CA ASN A 326 -10.66 -14.85 13.68
C ASN A 326 -10.06 -16.18 14.14
N SER A 327 -10.79 -16.95 14.98
CA SER A 327 -10.34 -18.25 15.46
C SER A 327 -11.51 -19.21 15.58
N ILE A 328 -11.44 -20.31 14.83
CA ILE A 328 -12.42 -21.40 14.90
C ILE A 328 -11.79 -22.60 15.58
N ASN A 329 -12.39 -23.05 16.68
CA ASN A 329 -12.03 -24.33 17.27
C ASN A 329 -12.77 -25.46 16.52
N TRP A 330 -12.14 -25.96 15.46
CA TRP A 330 -12.70 -26.97 14.56
C TRP A 330 -13.12 -28.26 15.28
N SER A 331 -12.36 -28.69 16.29
CA SER A 331 -12.69 -29.88 17.09
C SER A 331 -14.01 -29.70 17.85
N SER A 332 -14.34 -28.47 18.22
CA SER A 332 -15.59 -28.18 18.94
C SER A 332 -16.81 -28.16 18.03
N LEU A 333 -16.62 -27.89 16.73
CA LEU A 333 -17.73 -27.86 15.77
C LEU A 333 -18.22 -29.25 15.39
N ASP A 334 -17.41 -30.31 15.60
CA ASP A 334 -17.79 -31.70 15.38
C ASP A 334 -18.36 -32.36 16.65
N ALA A 335 -18.36 -31.67 17.77
CA ALA A 335 -18.95 -32.19 19.04
C ALA A 335 -20.49 -32.30 18.95
N ASP A 336 -21.06 -33.29 19.63
CA ASP A 336 -22.50 -33.51 19.69
C ASP A 336 -23.27 -32.41 20.47
#